data_02b80e51b411850c29fe4e44f3010cb8
#
_entry.id   02b80e51b411850c29fe4e44f3010cb8
#
_cell.length_a   1.000
_cell.length_b   1.000
_cell.length_c   1.000
_cell.angle_alpha   90.00
_cell.angle_beta   90.00
_cell.angle_gamma   90.00
#
_symmetry.space_group_name_H-M   'P 1'
#
loop_
_entity.id
_entity.type
_entity.pdbx_description
1 polymer ?
#
loop_
_entity_poly.entity_id
_entity_poly.type
_entity_poly.pdbx_seq_one_letter_code
_entity_poly.pdbx_strand_id
1 'polypeptide(L)'
;DLPAAQAAFRAFNRWLEEDWGFAYENRIFSTPYIVLSDVDNAVAELEWALDRDARVVLVGTGPVRTDEGLKSPGDPRFDPFWARVQESGVTIVYHGGANAYYDLVTMWGEKSEMEAHKFEPLRQALSHDAVADTFAALILHGVMDRFPNIRFATVETGANWVRPLLKRFGKIYGQTPSMFKNNPVEQFKQNVWVSPFYEDDLDLLRDTLGADRLMMG
;
A
#
# COMPACT_ATOMS: atom_id res chain seq x y z
N ASP A 1 -15.64 8.16 12.13
CA ASP A 1 -15.77 9.57 11.69
C ASP A 1 -14.55 9.94 10.84
N LEU A 2 -14.75 10.13 9.50
CA LEU A 2 -13.66 10.40 8.56
C LEU A 2 -12.91 11.72 8.85
N PRO A 3 -13.58 12.84 9.14
CA PRO A 3 -12.89 14.08 9.49
C PRO A 3 -12.00 13.96 10.73
N ALA A 4 -12.44 13.23 11.74
CA ALA A 4 -11.64 13.01 12.94
C ALA A 4 -10.39 12.16 12.65
N ALA A 5 -10.50 11.13 11.81
CA ALA A 5 -9.36 10.32 11.38
C ALA A 5 -8.35 11.16 10.59
N GLN A 6 -8.81 11.99 9.65
CA GLN A 6 -7.96 12.90 8.89
C GLN A 6 -7.22 13.89 9.82
N ALA A 7 -7.94 14.49 10.78
CA ALA A 7 -7.33 15.41 11.74
C ALA A 7 -6.27 14.72 12.62
N ALA A 8 -6.53 13.48 13.06
CA ALA A 8 -5.60 12.71 13.86
C ALA A 8 -4.31 12.38 13.10
N PHE A 9 -4.41 11.90 11.84
CA PHE A 9 -3.23 11.61 11.02
C PHE A 9 -2.48 12.89 10.63
N ARG A 10 -3.19 14.00 10.38
CA ARG A 10 -2.54 15.29 10.17
C ARG A 10 -1.74 15.72 11.40
N ALA A 11 -2.29 15.61 12.60
CA ALA A 11 -1.58 15.91 13.83
C ALA A 11 -0.36 15.00 14.03
N PHE A 12 -0.50 13.70 13.75
CA PHE A 12 0.59 12.74 13.77
C PHE A 12 1.71 13.10 12.79
N ASN A 13 1.37 13.46 11.55
CA ASN A 13 2.36 13.87 10.54
C ASN A 13 3.11 15.14 10.95
N ARG A 14 2.44 16.10 11.60
CA ARG A 14 3.08 17.32 12.13
C ARG A 14 4.08 17.00 13.25
N TRP A 15 3.64 16.17 14.21
CA TRP A 15 4.52 15.67 15.26
C TRP A 15 5.72 14.89 14.69
N LEU A 16 5.50 14.03 13.72
CA LEU A 16 6.56 13.25 13.07
C LEU A 16 7.58 14.17 12.39
N GLU A 17 7.13 15.22 11.72
CA GLU A 17 8.00 16.19 11.07
C GLU A 17 8.78 17.04 12.09
N GLU A 18 8.13 17.50 13.17
CA GLU A 18 8.74 18.31 14.22
C GLU A 18 9.84 17.55 14.97
N ASP A 19 9.61 16.25 15.29
CA ASP A 19 10.55 15.47 16.10
C ASP A 19 11.64 14.76 15.27
N TRP A 20 11.33 14.36 14.03
CA TRP A 20 12.21 13.51 13.21
C TRP A 20 12.60 14.14 11.87
N GLY A 21 11.76 15.00 11.31
CA GLY A 21 11.86 15.43 9.92
C GLY A 21 11.57 14.27 8.95
N PHE A 22 11.47 14.58 7.64
CA PHE A 22 11.18 13.55 6.63
C PHE A 22 12.41 13.07 5.87
N ALA A 23 13.56 13.71 6.03
CA ALA A 23 14.80 13.35 5.33
C ALA A 23 16.05 13.66 6.16
N TYR A 24 16.16 13.09 7.36
CA TYR A 24 17.29 13.34 8.25
C TYR A 24 18.61 12.92 7.61
N GLU A 25 19.50 13.88 7.45
CA GLU A 25 20.83 13.72 6.80
C GLU A 25 20.76 13.01 5.43
N ASN A 26 19.62 13.01 4.75
CA ASN A 26 19.35 12.26 3.51
C ASN A 26 19.63 10.75 3.62
N ARG A 27 19.45 10.18 4.80
CA ARG A 27 19.71 8.76 5.14
C ARG A 27 18.56 8.09 5.87
N ILE A 28 17.81 8.83 6.70
CA ILE A 28 16.65 8.31 7.43
C ILE A 28 15.43 9.07 6.94
N PHE A 29 14.45 8.33 6.43
CA PHE A 29 13.24 8.88 5.87
C PHE A 29 12.05 8.44 6.71
N SER A 30 11.50 9.35 7.50
CA SER A 30 10.26 9.08 8.20
C SER A 30 9.07 9.17 7.24
N THR A 31 8.00 8.43 7.53
CA THR A 31 6.95 8.13 6.57
C THR A 31 5.62 8.74 7.03
N PRO A 32 5.23 9.94 6.54
CA PRO A 32 3.93 10.51 6.87
C PRO A 32 2.80 9.66 6.30
N TYR A 33 1.70 9.56 7.04
CA TYR A 33 0.51 8.79 6.65
C TYR A 33 -0.47 9.68 5.87
N ILE A 34 -0.82 9.26 4.65
CA ILE A 34 -1.81 9.95 3.81
C ILE A 34 -3.12 9.17 3.79
N VAL A 35 -4.20 9.82 4.20
CA VAL A 35 -5.54 9.25 4.21
C VAL A 35 -6.24 9.59 2.89
N LEU A 36 -6.61 8.59 2.10
CA LEU A 36 -7.26 8.78 0.78
C LEU A 36 -8.76 9.05 0.84
N SER A 37 -9.40 9.03 2.02
CA SER A 37 -10.85 9.17 2.16
C SER A 37 -11.44 10.43 1.53
N ASP A 38 -10.62 11.47 1.37
CA ASP A 38 -10.91 12.72 0.68
C ASP A 38 -9.69 13.05 -0.19
N VAL A 39 -9.88 13.10 -1.50
CA VAL A 39 -8.78 13.25 -2.45
C VAL A 39 -8.11 14.62 -2.39
N ASP A 40 -8.87 15.68 -2.19
CA ASP A 40 -8.32 17.04 -2.12
C ASP A 40 -7.45 17.20 -0.86
N ASN A 41 -7.92 16.65 0.25
CA ASN A 41 -7.15 16.58 1.49
C ASN A 41 -5.89 15.70 1.34
N ALA A 42 -5.99 14.57 0.65
CA ALA A 42 -4.85 13.69 0.40
C ALA A 42 -3.77 14.37 -0.45
N VAL A 43 -4.16 15.10 -1.50
CA VAL A 43 -3.24 15.89 -2.32
C VAL A 43 -2.61 17.01 -1.50
N ALA A 44 -3.40 17.76 -0.74
CA ALA A 44 -2.89 18.86 0.10
C ALA A 44 -1.90 18.35 1.16
N GLU A 45 -2.17 17.20 1.78
CA GLU A 45 -1.27 16.60 2.76
C GLU A 45 0.01 16.05 2.11
N LEU A 46 -0.09 15.49 0.89
CA LEU A 46 1.05 15.08 0.10
C LEU A 46 1.95 16.27 -0.25
N GLU A 47 1.37 17.38 -0.75
CA GLU A 47 2.13 18.61 -1.03
C GLU A 47 2.85 19.13 0.20
N TRP A 48 2.15 19.18 1.34
CA TRP A 48 2.75 19.60 2.60
C TRP A 48 3.95 18.74 3.01
N ALA A 49 3.88 17.42 2.78
CA ALA A 49 4.97 16.50 3.06
C ALA A 49 6.13 16.66 2.07
N LEU A 50 5.83 16.84 0.77
CA LEU A 50 6.82 17.05 -0.28
C LEU A 50 7.61 18.35 -0.08
N ASP A 51 6.96 19.43 0.36
CA ASP A 51 7.59 20.71 0.70
C ASP A 51 8.59 20.58 1.88
N ARG A 52 8.56 19.43 2.59
CA ARG A 52 9.43 19.08 3.73
C ARG A 52 10.34 17.89 3.42
N ASP A 53 10.65 17.71 2.15
CA ASP A 53 11.55 16.67 1.64
C ASP A 53 11.09 15.22 1.87
N ALA A 54 9.80 14.95 2.04
CA ALA A 54 9.30 13.58 2.12
C ALA A 54 9.66 12.78 0.84
N ARG A 55 10.29 11.64 1.00
CA ARG A 55 10.69 10.72 -0.08
C ARG A 55 9.82 9.48 -0.14
N VAL A 56 9.17 9.19 0.94
CA VAL A 56 8.26 8.06 1.14
C VAL A 56 7.01 8.55 1.84
N VAL A 57 5.85 8.01 1.49
CA VAL A 57 4.58 8.27 2.20
C VAL A 57 3.83 6.96 2.38
N LEU A 58 3.15 6.82 3.51
CA LEU A 58 2.38 5.63 3.83
C LEU A 58 0.91 5.84 3.48
N VAL A 59 0.32 4.83 2.86
CA VAL A 59 -1.11 4.77 2.52
C VAL A 59 -1.68 3.45 3.04
N GLY A 60 -2.91 3.45 3.52
CA GLY A 60 -3.57 2.24 4.01
C GLY A 60 -3.82 1.20 2.91
N THR A 61 -3.75 -0.08 3.27
CA THR A 61 -4.09 -1.19 2.38
C THR A 61 -5.60 -1.43 2.33
N GLY A 62 -6.06 -2.07 1.26
CA GLY A 62 -7.46 -2.45 1.06
C GLY A 62 -8.33 -1.34 0.48
N PRO A 63 -9.66 -1.51 0.54
CA PRO A 63 -10.60 -0.50 0.05
C PRO A 63 -10.54 0.78 0.86
N VAL A 64 -10.58 1.90 0.15
CA VAL A 64 -10.62 3.24 0.74
C VAL A 64 -12.02 3.55 1.25
N ARG A 65 -12.15 3.92 2.53
CA ARG A 65 -13.41 4.37 3.12
C ARG A 65 -13.63 5.84 2.77
N THR A 66 -14.69 6.13 2.04
CA THR A 66 -15.12 7.49 1.66
C THR A 66 -16.51 7.80 2.24
N ASP A 67 -16.99 9.01 2.06
CA ASP A 67 -18.36 9.42 2.40
C ASP A 67 -19.43 8.66 1.58
N GLU A 68 -19.06 8.19 0.38
CA GLU A 68 -19.91 7.35 -0.49
C GLU A 68 -19.75 5.84 -0.22
N GLY A 69 -19.06 5.44 0.85
CA GLY A 69 -18.77 4.05 1.17
C GLY A 69 -17.38 3.60 0.74
N LEU A 70 -17.19 2.28 0.62
CA LEU A 70 -15.90 1.70 0.25
C LEU A 70 -15.65 1.83 -1.26
N LYS A 71 -14.47 2.28 -1.62
CA LYS A 71 -14.00 2.42 -3.00
C LYS A 71 -12.67 1.69 -3.20
N SER A 72 -12.45 1.18 -4.39
CA SER A 72 -11.12 0.68 -4.74
C SER A 72 -10.08 1.81 -4.72
N PRO A 73 -8.85 1.58 -4.26
CA PRO A 73 -7.78 2.56 -4.42
C PRO A 73 -7.45 2.87 -5.89
N GLY A 74 -7.90 2.00 -6.82
CA GLY A 74 -7.77 2.20 -8.27
C GLY A 74 -8.94 2.95 -8.91
N ASP A 75 -9.93 3.42 -8.13
CA ASP A 75 -11.03 4.27 -8.63
C ASP A 75 -10.46 5.57 -9.22
N PRO A 76 -10.89 6.00 -10.43
CA PRO A 76 -10.41 7.23 -11.06
C PRO A 76 -10.58 8.50 -10.23
N ARG A 77 -11.44 8.52 -9.22
CA ARG A 77 -11.54 9.65 -8.28
C ARG A 77 -10.20 9.97 -7.58
N PHE A 78 -9.35 8.96 -7.40
CA PHE A 78 -8.03 9.11 -6.78
C PHE A 78 -6.92 9.46 -7.77
N ASP A 79 -7.23 9.58 -9.06
CA ASP A 79 -6.24 9.93 -10.09
C ASP A 79 -5.48 11.24 -9.81
N PRO A 80 -6.09 12.31 -9.25
CA PRO A 80 -5.33 13.51 -8.87
C PRO A 80 -4.20 13.21 -7.86
N PHE A 81 -4.45 12.32 -6.90
CA PHE A 81 -3.42 11.88 -5.95
C PHE A 81 -2.34 11.05 -6.65
N TRP A 82 -2.72 10.05 -7.45
CA TRP A 82 -1.75 9.19 -8.16
C TRP A 82 -0.91 9.95 -9.18
N ALA A 83 -1.50 10.93 -9.87
CA ALA A 83 -0.77 11.82 -10.76
C ALA A 83 0.33 12.57 -10.00
N ARG A 84 -0.01 13.14 -8.86
CA ARG A 84 0.94 13.89 -8.05
C ARG A 84 2.03 13.02 -7.44
N VAL A 85 1.69 11.80 -7.02
CA VAL A 85 2.68 10.78 -6.60
C VAL A 85 3.67 10.50 -7.73
N GLN A 86 3.20 10.27 -8.94
CA GLN A 86 4.07 10.02 -10.08
C GLN A 86 4.96 11.23 -10.43
N GLU A 87 4.40 12.42 -10.45
CA GLU A 87 5.12 13.67 -10.79
C GLU A 87 6.24 13.95 -9.78
N SER A 88 5.98 13.79 -8.49
CA SER A 88 6.97 14.00 -7.43
C SER A 88 8.03 12.91 -7.37
N GLY A 89 7.71 11.71 -7.86
CA GLY A 89 8.54 10.54 -7.72
C GLY A 89 8.66 10.01 -6.29
N VAL A 90 7.77 10.43 -5.37
CA VAL A 90 7.67 9.86 -4.03
C VAL A 90 7.29 8.39 -4.09
N THR A 91 7.77 7.58 -3.16
CA THR A 91 7.43 6.16 -3.08
C THR A 91 6.28 5.95 -2.12
N ILE A 92 5.24 5.23 -2.55
CA ILE A 92 4.14 4.80 -1.69
C ILE A 92 4.59 3.57 -0.89
N VAL A 93 4.40 3.63 0.43
CA VAL A 93 4.66 2.50 1.32
C VAL A 93 3.33 1.89 1.79
N TYR A 94 3.23 0.57 1.71
CA TYR A 94 2.21 -0.23 2.37
C TYR A 94 2.84 -1.00 3.51
N HIS A 95 2.31 -0.81 4.72
CA HIS A 95 2.84 -1.42 5.94
C HIS A 95 1.89 -2.49 6.46
N GLY A 96 2.44 -3.56 7.02
CA GLY A 96 1.67 -4.57 7.74
C GLY A 96 0.91 -3.99 8.94
N GLY A 97 -0.14 -4.68 9.38
CA GLY A 97 -0.94 -4.27 10.53
C GLY A 97 -2.07 -3.29 10.26
N ALA A 98 -2.01 -2.47 9.21
CA ALA A 98 -3.13 -1.65 8.77
C ALA A 98 -4.10 -2.46 7.88
N ASN A 99 -4.70 -3.50 8.45
CA ASN A 99 -5.53 -4.42 7.68
C ASN A 99 -6.99 -3.92 7.60
N ALA A 100 -7.42 -3.52 6.40
CA ALA A 100 -8.80 -3.13 6.13
C ALA A 100 -9.83 -4.27 6.35
N TYR A 101 -9.35 -5.50 6.54
CA TYR A 101 -10.20 -6.68 6.68
C TYR A 101 -10.44 -7.11 8.12
N TYR A 102 -10.13 -6.27 9.11
CA TYR A 102 -10.45 -6.59 10.52
C TYR A 102 -11.92 -6.96 10.72
N ASP A 103 -12.83 -6.32 9.98
CA ASP A 103 -14.25 -6.61 10.07
C ASP A 103 -14.62 -8.02 9.56
N LEU A 104 -13.81 -8.64 8.69
CA LEU A 104 -14.06 -10.01 8.21
C LEU A 104 -13.92 -11.04 9.32
N VAL A 105 -13.04 -10.82 10.28
CA VAL A 105 -12.87 -11.78 11.40
C VAL A 105 -14.06 -11.79 12.36
N THR A 106 -14.86 -10.72 12.38
CA THR A 106 -16.09 -10.66 13.17
C THR A 106 -17.13 -11.68 12.71
N MET A 107 -17.11 -12.04 11.42
CA MET A 107 -17.98 -13.10 10.88
C MET A 107 -17.71 -14.47 11.49
N TRP A 108 -16.55 -14.65 12.11
CA TRP A 108 -16.10 -15.87 12.77
C TRP A 108 -16.20 -15.77 14.31
N GLY A 109 -16.86 -14.72 14.82
CA GLY A 109 -17.10 -14.53 16.24
C GLY A 109 -16.00 -13.76 16.98
N GLU A 110 -14.95 -13.31 16.29
CA GLU A 110 -13.95 -12.44 16.88
C GLU A 110 -14.45 -11.00 17.06
N LYS A 111 -13.91 -10.29 18.04
CA LYS A 111 -14.23 -8.87 18.24
C LYS A 111 -13.56 -8.02 17.15
N SER A 112 -14.27 -7.02 16.63
CA SER A 112 -13.73 -6.07 15.68
C SER A 112 -12.71 -5.11 16.30
N GLU A 113 -12.84 -4.86 17.60
CA GLU A 113 -11.95 -3.96 18.33
C GLU A 113 -10.64 -4.69 18.67
N MET A 114 -9.54 -4.11 18.22
CA MET A 114 -8.22 -4.56 18.58
C MET A 114 -7.91 -4.11 20.02
N GLU A 115 -7.98 -5.03 20.97
CA GLU A 115 -7.36 -4.78 22.27
C GLU A 115 -5.85 -4.72 22.03
N ALA A 116 -5.23 -3.57 22.32
CA ALA A 116 -3.80 -3.40 22.16
C ALA A 116 -3.05 -4.53 22.90
N HIS A 117 -2.11 -5.15 22.20
CA HIS A 117 -1.26 -6.23 22.71
C HIS A 117 -1.93 -7.59 22.97
N LYS A 118 -3.15 -7.81 22.51
CA LYS A 118 -3.77 -9.13 22.62
C LYS A 118 -3.53 -9.94 21.35
N PHE A 119 -2.80 -11.04 21.49
CA PHE A 119 -2.62 -11.99 20.41
C PHE A 119 -3.88 -12.86 20.27
N GLU A 120 -4.52 -12.80 19.10
CA GLU A 120 -5.68 -13.62 18.76
C GLU A 120 -5.29 -14.63 17.66
N PRO A 121 -5.08 -15.92 18.01
CA PRO A 121 -4.60 -16.92 17.04
C PRO A 121 -5.50 -17.08 15.82
N LEU A 122 -6.83 -17.06 16.02
CA LEU A 122 -7.78 -17.18 14.92
C LEU A 122 -7.68 -15.97 13.96
N ARG A 123 -7.54 -14.77 14.49
CA ARG A 123 -7.34 -13.57 13.70
C ARG A 123 -6.07 -13.66 12.85
N GLN A 124 -4.97 -14.14 13.43
CA GLN A 124 -3.72 -14.34 12.70
C GLN A 124 -3.87 -15.40 11.60
N ALA A 125 -4.59 -16.48 11.86
CA ALA A 125 -4.82 -17.53 10.90
C ALA A 125 -5.80 -17.12 9.77
N LEU A 126 -6.75 -16.23 10.05
CA LEU A 126 -7.73 -15.71 9.09
C LEU A 126 -7.28 -14.41 8.43
N SER A 127 -6.12 -13.89 8.78
CA SER A 127 -5.63 -12.65 8.18
C SER A 127 -5.46 -12.84 6.68
N HIS A 128 -6.29 -12.14 5.91
CA HIS A 128 -6.11 -12.01 4.48
C HIS A 128 -5.08 -10.93 4.20
N ASP A 129 -4.23 -11.17 3.21
CA ASP A 129 -3.23 -10.19 2.79
C ASP A 129 -3.90 -9.04 2.04
N ALA A 130 -4.39 -8.05 2.77
CA ALA A 130 -4.98 -6.85 2.17
C ALA A 130 -4.02 -6.16 1.20
N VAL A 131 -2.70 -6.33 1.39
CA VAL A 131 -1.68 -5.82 0.48
C VAL A 131 -1.76 -6.49 -0.89
N ALA A 132 -1.94 -7.82 -0.95
CA ALA A 132 -2.07 -8.54 -2.21
C ALA A 132 -3.32 -8.08 -3.00
N ASP A 133 -4.44 -7.92 -2.31
CA ASP A 133 -5.69 -7.44 -2.92
C ASP A 133 -5.60 -5.96 -3.32
N THR A 134 -4.85 -5.15 -2.58
CA THR A 134 -4.56 -3.76 -2.94
C THR A 134 -3.81 -3.68 -4.27
N PHE A 135 -2.74 -4.47 -4.45
CA PHE A 135 -2.03 -4.51 -5.73
C PHE A 135 -2.88 -5.09 -6.85
N ALA A 136 -3.71 -6.09 -6.56
CA ALA A 136 -4.68 -6.58 -7.54
C ALA A 136 -5.61 -5.46 -8.00
N ALA A 137 -6.16 -4.67 -7.06
CA ALA A 137 -7.03 -3.55 -7.38
C ALA A 137 -6.31 -2.44 -8.16
N LEU A 138 -5.11 -2.04 -7.73
CA LEU A 138 -4.34 -0.99 -8.41
C LEU A 138 -4.00 -1.36 -9.86
N ILE A 139 -3.58 -2.60 -10.08
CA ILE A 139 -3.21 -3.08 -11.42
C ILE A 139 -4.45 -3.28 -12.28
N LEU A 140 -5.44 -4.04 -11.80
CA LEU A 140 -6.60 -4.41 -12.60
C LEU A 140 -7.58 -3.24 -12.83
N HIS A 141 -7.57 -2.22 -11.97
CA HIS A 141 -8.28 -0.96 -12.21
C HIS A 141 -7.41 0.09 -12.93
N GLY A 142 -6.23 -0.31 -13.42
CA GLY A 142 -5.43 0.45 -14.36
C GLY A 142 -4.65 1.63 -13.80
N VAL A 143 -4.37 1.70 -12.49
CA VAL A 143 -3.52 2.76 -11.92
C VAL A 143 -2.14 2.73 -12.55
N MET A 144 -1.53 1.54 -12.64
CA MET A 144 -0.19 1.40 -13.24
C MET A 144 -0.19 1.57 -14.77
N ASP A 145 -1.37 1.54 -15.42
CA ASP A 145 -1.52 1.89 -16.83
C ASP A 145 -1.61 3.40 -17.04
N ARG A 146 -2.25 4.13 -16.12
CA ARG A 146 -2.38 5.59 -16.16
C ARG A 146 -1.13 6.28 -15.65
N PHE A 147 -0.48 5.68 -14.66
CA PHE A 147 0.69 6.22 -13.94
C PHE A 147 1.83 5.20 -13.90
N PRO A 148 2.49 4.91 -15.03
CA PRO A 148 3.43 3.78 -15.14
C PRO A 148 4.73 3.92 -14.34
N ASN A 149 5.04 5.12 -13.86
CA ASN A 149 6.28 5.39 -13.12
C ASN A 149 6.10 5.49 -11.60
N ILE A 150 4.89 5.18 -11.08
CA ILE A 150 4.66 5.13 -9.63
C ILE A 150 5.52 4.00 -9.03
N ARG A 151 6.07 4.27 -7.85
CA ARG A 151 6.85 3.31 -7.07
C ARG A 151 6.09 2.94 -5.79
N PHE A 152 6.04 1.65 -5.53
CA PHE A 152 5.46 1.09 -4.32
C PHE A 152 6.50 0.28 -3.57
N ALA A 153 6.47 0.36 -2.25
CA ALA A 153 7.27 -0.47 -1.36
C ALA A 153 6.36 -1.14 -0.32
N THR A 154 6.67 -2.37 0.07
CA THR A 154 5.94 -3.05 1.15
C THR A 154 6.87 -3.31 2.32
N VAL A 155 6.42 -3.02 3.52
CA VAL A 155 7.18 -3.13 4.76
C VAL A 155 6.36 -3.90 5.79
N GLU A 156 6.96 -4.83 6.50
CA GLU A 156 6.30 -5.71 7.48
C GLU A 156 5.05 -6.45 6.96
N THR A 157 5.07 -6.82 5.68
CA THR A 157 3.99 -7.62 5.06
C THR A 157 4.45 -9.04 4.70
N GLY A 158 5.75 -9.33 4.89
CA GLY A 158 6.36 -10.53 4.32
C GLY A 158 6.24 -10.58 2.80
N ALA A 159 6.55 -11.72 2.22
CA ALA A 159 6.53 -11.89 0.76
C ALA A 159 5.78 -13.15 0.28
N ASN A 160 5.22 -13.94 1.17
CA ASN A 160 4.48 -15.16 0.82
C ASN A 160 3.26 -14.93 -0.10
N TRP A 161 2.71 -13.72 -0.10
CA TRP A 161 1.57 -13.32 -0.94
C TRP A 161 1.97 -13.01 -2.40
N VAL A 162 3.24 -12.71 -2.67
CA VAL A 162 3.72 -12.25 -3.99
C VAL A 162 3.53 -13.32 -5.07
N ARG A 163 4.12 -14.49 -4.87
CA ARG A 163 4.02 -15.58 -5.87
C ARG A 163 2.59 -16.00 -6.20
N PRO A 164 1.71 -16.25 -5.22
CA PRO A 164 0.31 -16.52 -5.48
C PRO A 164 -0.38 -15.43 -6.29
N LEU A 165 -0.11 -14.15 -6.00
CA LEU A 165 -0.66 -13.02 -6.75
C LEU A 165 -0.17 -13.03 -8.20
N LEU A 166 1.14 -13.13 -8.44
CA LEU A 166 1.71 -13.15 -9.78
C LEU A 166 1.22 -14.36 -10.60
N LYS A 167 1.04 -15.51 -9.96
CA LYS A 167 0.44 -16.69 -10.61
C LYS A 167 -1.01 -16.43 -11.04
N ARG A 168 -1.81 -15.75 -10.20
CA ARG A 168 -3.18 -15.35 -10.56
C ARG A 168 -3.16 -14.36 -11.71
N PHE A 169 -2.32 -13.36 -11.71
CA PHE A 169 -2.16 -12.40 -12.80
C PHE A 169 -1.78 -13.09 -14.12
N GLY A 170 -0.79 -13.96 -14.10
CA GLY A 170 -0.37 -14.70 -15.29
C GLY A 170 -1.49 -15.57 -15.86
N LYS A 171 -2.29 -16.23 -14.98
CA LYS A 171 -3.45 -17.03 -15.40
C LYS A 171 -4.53 -16.16 -16.06
N ILE A 172 -4.92 -15.05 -15.43
CA ILE A 172 -5.97 -14.16 -15.95
C ILE A 172 -5.51 -13.54 -17.28
N TYR A 173 -4.28 -13.04 -17.32
CA TYR A 173 -3.71 -12.48 -18.55
C TYR A 173 -3.65 -13.49 -19.68
N GLY A 174 -3.25 -14.74 -19.42
CA GLY A 174 -3.24 -15.81 -20.41
C GLY A 174 -4.64 -16.18 -20.94
N GLN A 175 -5.68 -16.03 -20.13
CA GLN A 175 -7.06 -16.33 -20.52
C GLN A 175 -7.74 -15.16 -21.28
N THR A 176 -7.43 -13.92 -20.95
CA THR A 176 -8.11 -12.73 -21.48
C THR A 176 -7.13 -11.60 -21.80
N PRO A 177 -6.09 -11.83 -22.64
CA PRO A 177 -5.04 -10.84 -22.86
C PRO A 177 -5.56 -9.52 -23.46
N SER A 178 -6.63 -9.57 -24.23
CA SER A 178 -7.26 -8.38 -24.85
C SER A 178 -7.93 -7.43 -23.86
N MET A 179 -8.13 -7.85 -22.60
CA MET A 179 -8.68 -7.00 -21.54
C MET A 179 -7.61 -6.14 -20.86
N PHE A 180 -6.34 -6.33 -21.19
CA PHE A 180 -5.22 -5.64 -20.54
C PHE A 180 -4.47 -4.77 -21.55
N LYS A 181 -4.12 -3.57 -21.12
CA LYS A 181 -3.22 -2.69 -21.86
C LYS A 181 -1.77 -3.19 -21.79
N ASN A 182 -1.37 -3.62 -20.59
CA ASN A 182 -0.04 -4.15 -20.30
C ASN A 182 -0.14 -5.47 -19.52
N ASN A 183 0.93 -6.26 -19.51
CA ASN A 183 0.99 -7.48 -18.71
C ASN A 183 1.03 -7.15 -17.21
N PRO A 184 0.05 -7.59 -16.41
CA PRO A 184 -0.04 -7.24 -14.99
C PRO A 184 1.13 -7.82 -14.15
N VAL A 185 1.74 -8.92 -14.59
CA VAL A 185 2.94 -9.48 -13.95
C VAL A 185 4.13 -8.54 -14.12
N GLU A 186 4.31 -8.01 -15.34
CA GLU A 186 5.42 -7.10 -15.63
C GLU A 186 5.20 -5.74 -14.97
N GLN A 187 3.97 -5.24 -14.93
CA GLN A 187 3.65 -4.01 -14.19
C GLN A 187 3.99 -4.15 -12.70
N PHE A 188 3.63 -5.28 -12.07
CA PHE A 188 4.00 -5.53 -10.68
C PHE A 188 5.52 -5.49 -10.50
N LYS A 189 6.26 -6.27 -11.30
CA LYS A 189 7.72 -6.35 -11.21
C LYS A 189 8.42 -5.02 -11.45
N GLN A 190 7.85 -4.17 -12.30
CA GLN A 190 8.42 -2.86 -12.60
C GLN A 190 8.22 -1.86 -11.46
N ASN A 191 7.09 -1.91 -10.77
CA ASN A 191 6.64 -0.84 -9.90
C ASN A 191 6.71 -1.15 -8.40
N VAL A 192 6.99 -2.43 -8.01
CA VAL A 192 6.87 -2.86 -6.61
C VAL A 192 8.19 -3.38 -6.06
N TRP A 193 8.56 -2.88 -4.88
CA TRP A 193 9.66 -3.35 -4.05
C TRP A 193 9.12 -4.02 -2.81
N VAL A 194 9.69 -5.15 -2.41
CA VAL A 194 9.18 -5.98 -1.33
C VAL A 194 10.25 -6.15 -0.25
N SER A 195 9.86 -5.93 1.01
CA SER A 195 10.67 -6.31 2.17
C SER A 195 10.18 -7.66 2.68
N PRO A 196 10.94 -8.75 2.46
CA PRO A 196 10.56 -10.08 2.95
C PRO A 196 10.80 -10.20 4.46
N PHE A 197 10.13 -11.18 5.07
CA PHE A 197 10.48 -11.66 6.41
C PHE A 197 11.67 -12.64 6.33
N TYR A 198 12.32 -12.91 7.46
CA TYR A 198 13.45 -13.82 7.52
C TYR A 198 13.07 -15.30 7.21
N GLU A 199 11.81 -15.66 7.40
CA GLU A 199 11.25 -16.98 7.09
C GLU A 199 10.82 -17.14 5.63
N ASP A 200 10.81 -16.07 4.84
CA ASP A 200 10.49 -16.13 3.42
C ASP A 200 11.63 -16.79 2.62
N ASP A 201 11.30 -17.49 1.55
CA ASP A 201 12.27 -18.09 0.63
C ASP A 201 12.88 -16.99 -0.26
N LEU A 202 14.04 -16.46 0.20
CA LEU A 202 14.72 -15.35 -0.47
C LEU A 202 15.25 -15.72 -1.86
N ASP A 203 15.72 -16.98 -2.06
CA ASP A 203 16.19 -17.44 -3.37
C ASP A 203 15.03 -17.47 -4.37
N LEU A 204 13.92 -17.99 -3.95
CA LEU A 204 12.71 -18.04 -4.76
C LEU A 204 12.14 -16.63 -5.08
N LEU A 205 12.22 -15.71 -4.13
CA LEU A 205 11.80 -14.33 -4.36
C LEU A 205 12.74 -13.62 -5.33
N ARG A 206 14.05 -13.79 -5.16
CA ARG A 206 15.05 -13.26 -6.10
C ARG A 206 14.80 -13.76 -7.51
N ASP A 207 14.55 -15.06 -7.67
CA ASP A 207 14.29 -15.67 -8.98
C ASP A 207 12.93 -15.20 -9.59
N THR A 208 11.99 -14.81 -8.73
CA THR A 208 10.65 -14.33 -9.14
C THR A 208 10.67 -12.84 -9.52
N LEU A 209 11.29 -12.00 -8.72
CA LEU A 209 11.22 -10.53 -8.83
C LEU A 209 12.51 -9.89 -9.36
N GLY A 210 13.67 -10.50 -9.12
CA GLY A 210 14.98 -9.88 -9.23
C GLY A 210 15.48 -9.34 -7.88
N ALA A 211 16.77 -9.40 -7.65
CA ALA A 211 17.39 -8.92 -6.39
C ALA A 211 17.21 -7.41 -6.18
N ASP A 212 17.11 -6.64 -7.26
CA ASP A 212 16.89 -5.19 -7.26
C ASP A 212 15.47 -4.77 -6.83
N ARG A 213 14.58 -5.73 -6.64
CA ARG A 213 13.19 -5.53 -6.13
C ARG A 213 13.02 -5.99 -4.69
N LEU A 214 14.06 -6.47 -4.06
CA LEU A 214 14.04 -6.88 -2.66
C LEU A 214 14.71 -5.81 -1.79
N MET A 215 14.09 -5.48 -0.68
CA MET A 215 14.62 -4.56 0.32
C MET A 215 14.93 -5.34 1.59
N MET A 216 15.96 -4.89 2.31
CA MET A 216 16.18 -5.35 3.67
C MET A 216 15.27 -4.59 4.62
N GLY A 217 14.60 -5.31 5.54
CA GLY A 217 13.73 -4.80 6.57
C GLY A 217 14.08 -5.38 7.94
#